data_7d29837ab646b4816d03eb2d8877cfa8
#
_entry.id   7d29837ab646b4816d03eb2d8877cfa8
#
_cell.length_a   1.000
_cell.length_b   1.000
_cell.length_c   1.000
_cell.angle_alpha   90.00
_cell.angle_beta   90.00
_cell.angle_gamma   90.00
#
_symmetry.space_group_name_H-M   'P 1'
#
loop_
_entity.id
_entity.type
_entity.pdbx_description
1 polymer ?
#
loop_
_entity_poly.entity_id
_entity_poly.type
_entity_poly.pdbx_seq_one_letter_code
_entity_poly.pdbx_strand_id
1 'polypeptide(L)' 'MKNEKQWFTTMEAAEAIEVSQSWIIKMIQEGKIPFVWFGGRRKIKAEIVEELRTNGSK' A
#
# COMPACT_ATOMS: atom_id res chain seq x y z
N MET A 1 14.33 13.22 12.82
CA MET A 1 13.77 13.15 12.34
C MET A 1 13.09 12.21 11.96
N LYS A 2 12.27 12.18 11.59
CA LYS A 2 11.64 11.31 11.24
C LYS A 2 11.60 11.11 9.98
N ASN A 3 11.69 10.20 9.44
CA ASN A 3 11.64 9.95 8.26
C ASN A 3 10.53 9.25 7.98
N GLU A 4 9.36 9.75 8.13
CA GLU A 4 8.19 9.10 7.85
C GLU A 4 7.98 8.96 6.42
N LYS A 5 7.76 7.80 5.85
CA LYS A 5 7.42 7.60 4.50
C LYS A 5 6.04 8.02 4.28
N GLN A 6 5.77 8.82 3.30
CA GLN A 6 4.43 9.23 2.98
C GLN A 6 3.79 8.37 1.92
N TRP A 7 4.58 7.69 1.11
CA TRP A 7 4.10 6.84 0.03
C TRP A 7 4.83 5.51 0.06
N PHE A 8 4.11 4.46 -0.23
CA PHE A 8 4.68 3.11 -0.25
C PHE A 8 4.54 2.53 -1.64
N THR A 9 5.52 1.79 -2.10
CA THR A 9 5.37 1.02 -3.32
C THR A 9 4.49 -0.18 -2.99
N THR A 10 4.04 -0.91 -4.01
CA THR A 10 3.21 -2.08 -3.75
C THR A 10 3.96 -3.11 -2.92
N MET A 11 5.25 -3.26 -3.18
CA MET A 11 6.04 -4.20 -2.41
C MET A 11 6.18 -3.77 -0.96
N GLU A 12 6.44 -2.48 -0.76
CA GLU A 12 6.59 -1.97 0.59
C GLU A 12 5.28 -2.07 1.36
N ALA A 13 4.17 -1.80 0.69
CA ALA A 13 2.88 -1.89 1.34
C ALA A 13 2.58 -3.34 1.72
N ALA A 14 2.92 -4.27 0.84
CA ALA A 14 2.69 -5.67 1.10
C ALA A 14 3.46 -6.12 2.34
N GLU A 15 4.69 -5.67 2.43
CA GLU A 15 5.50 -6.02 3.59
C GLU A 15 4.97 -5.40 4.87
N ALA A 16 4.50 -4.18 4.77
CA ALA A 16 4.01 -3.48 5.94
C ALA A 16 2.76 -4.13 6.53
N ILE A 17 1.91 -4.68 5.69
CA ILE A 17 0.70 -5.32 6.18
C ILE A 17 0.77 -6.83 6.12
N GLU A 18 1.94 -7.35 5.74
CA GLU A 18 2.21 -8.79 5.80
C GLU A 18 1.33 -9.61 4.88
N VAL A 19 1.21 -9.16 3.65
CA VAL A 19 0.50 -9.90 2.63
C VAL A 19 1.39 -9.99 1.40
N SER A 20 0.99 -10.73 0.39
CA SER A 20 1.80 -10.84 -0.80
C SER A 20 1.62 -9.60 -1.67
N GLN A 21 2.60 -9.32 -2.48
CA GLN A 21 2.52 -8.21 -3.41
C GLN A 21 1.40 -8.45 -4.42
N SER A 22 1.20 -9.69 -4.81
CA SER A 22 0.13 -10.03 -5.72
C SER A 22 -1.23 -9.64 -5.16
N TRP A 23 -1.39 -9.83 -3.86
CA TRP A 23 -2.65 -9.46 -3.21
C TRP A 23 -2.88 -7.95 -3.32
N ILE A 24 -1.83 -7.16 -3.08
CA ILE A 24 -1.92 -5.71 -3.17
C ILE A 24 -2.32 -5.31 -4.60
N ILE A 25 -1.66 -5.89 -5.59
CA ILE A 25 -1.94 -5.56 -6.97
C ILE A 25 -3.36 -5.92 -7.35
N LYS A 26 -3.81 -7.07 -6.89
CA LYS A 26 -5.16 -7.50 -7.16
C LYS A 26 -6.18 -6.54 -6.55
N MET A 27 -5.94 -6.11 -5.32
CA MET A 27 -6.85 -5.19 -4.66
C MET A 27 -6.87 -3.84 -5.35
N ILE A 28 -5.74 -3.40 -5.86
CA ILE A 28 -5.69 -2.16 -6.63
C ILE A 28 -6.51 -2.30 -7.90
N GLN A 29 -6.38 -3.43 -8.56
CA GLN A 29 -7.11 -3.65 -9.80
C GLN A 29 -8.61 -3.73 -9.57
N GLU A 30 -9.00 -4.18 -8.41
CA GLU A 30 -10.41 -4.28 -8.07
C GLU A 30 -10.97 -2.98 -7.53
N GLY A 31 -10.13 -1.97 -7.42
CA GLY A 31 -10.58 -0.67 -6.95
C GLY A 31 -10.75 -0.58 -5.46
N LYS A 32 -10.18 -1.51 -4.71
CA LYS A 32 -10.32 -1.50 -3.27
C LYS A 32 -9.22 -0.76 -2.54
N ILE A 33 -8.09 -0.54 -3.21
CA ILE A 33 -7.00 0.22 -2.64
C ILE A 33 -6.69 1.38 -3.58
N PRO A 34 -6.87 2.60 -3.12
CA PRO A 34 -6.54 3.76 -3.96
C PRO A 34 -5.03 3.88 -4.12
N PHE A 35 -4.61 4.36 -5.25
CA PHE A 35 -3.21 4.53 -5.52
C PHE A 35 -3.00 5.70 -6.48
N VAL A 36 -1.76 6.13 -6.61
CA VAL A 36 -1.42 7.14 -7.61
C VAL A 36 -0.18 6.67 -8.34
N TRP A 37 0.06 7.25 -9.49
CA TRP A 37 1.24 6.92 -10.28
C TRP A 37 2.30 7.98 -10.06
N PHE A 38 3.50 7.56 -9.68
CA PHE A 38 4.62 8.44 -9.56
C PHE A 38 5.78 7.77 -10.24
N GLY A 39 6.36 8.42 -11.22
CA GLY A 39 7.54 7.87 -11.87
C GLY A 39 7.32 6.52 -12.48
N GLY A 40 6.13 6.27 -12.97
CA GLY A 40 5.83 5.00 -13.60
C GLY A 40 5.55 3.87 -12.63
N ARG A 41 5.42 4.19 -11.35
CA ARG A 41 5.14 3.16 -10.38
C ARG A 41 3.92 3.49 -9.57
N ARG A 42 3.22 2.48 -9.14
CA ARG A 42 2.05 2.67 -8.28
C ARG A 42 2.53 2.97 -6.88
N LYS A 43 1.96 3.99 -6.27
CA LYS A 43 2.28 4.36 -4.90
C LYS A 43 1.02 4.42 -4.09
N ILE A 44 1.08 3.95 -2.86
CA ILE A 44 -0.05 3.93 -1.97
C ILE A 44 0.25 4.85 -0.80
N LYS A 45 -0.71 5.69 -0.46
CA LYS A 45 -0.49 6.64 0.60
C LYS A 45 -0.32 5.93 1.93
N ALA A 46 0.57 6.46 2.76
CA ALA A 46 0.86 5.85 4.05
C ALA A 46 -0.39 5.69 4.90
N GLU A 47 -1.30 6.67 4.85
CA GLU A 47 -2.53 6.58 5.57
C GLU A 47 -3.32 5.36 5.19
N ILE A 48 -3.35 5.03 3.91
CA ILE A 48 -4.06 3.87 3.41
C ILE A 48 -3.40 2.59 3.92
N VAL A 49 -2.09 2.57 3.91
CA VAL A 49 -1.35 1.41 4.38
C VAL A 49 -1.64 1.17 5.86
N GLU A 50 -1.65 2.24 6.64
CA GLU A 50 -1.95 2.11 8.05
C GLU A 50 -3.35 1.61 8.29
N GLU A 51 -4.28 2.08 7.51
CA GLU A 51 -5.65 1.66 7.65
C GLU A 51 -5.80 0.20 7.32
N LEU A 52 -5.14 -0.25 6.27
CA LEU A 52 -5.17 -1.65 5.88
C LEU A 52 -4.53 -2.52 6.94
N ARG A 53 -3.45 -2.05 7.52
CA ARG A 53 -2.77 -2.81 8.54
C ARG A 53 -3.64 -2.99 9.77
N THR A 54 -4.35 -1.95 10.14
CA THR A 54 -5.20 -1.98 11.31
C THR A 54 -6.46 -2.78 11.07
N ASN A 55 -7.10 -2.58 9.92
CA ASN A 55 -8.38 -3.18 9.68
C ASN A 55 -8.35 -4.44 8.88
N GLY A 56 -7.33 -4.61 8.10
CA GLY A 56 -7.31 -5.71 7.17
C GLY A 56 -6.67 -6.93 7.68
N SER A 57 -6.20 -6.93 8.86
CA SER A 57 -5.50 -8.04 9.33
C SER A 57 -6.35 -9.13 9.77
N LYS A 58 -7.58 -9.00 9.70
CA LYS A 58 -8.38 -9.98 10.13
C LYS A 58 -8.76 -10.78 9.30
#